data_479fdc51f8fd7fdd5148d98d5e397ce8
#
_entry.id   479fdc51f8fd7fdd5148d98d5e397ce8
#
_cell.length_a   1.000
_cell.length_b   1.000
_cell.length_c   1.000
_cell.angle_alpha   90.00
_cell.angle_beta   90.00
_cell.angle_gamma   90.00
#
_symmetry.space_group_name_H-M   'P 1'
#
loop_
_entity.id
_entity.type
_entity.pdbx_description
1 polymer ?
#
loop_
_entity_poly.entity_id
_entity_poly.type
_entity_poly.pdbx_seq_one_letter_code
_entity_poly.pdbx_strand_id
1 'polypeptide(L)'
;MTSFEDREKGEEAKFHLEQELAFKARARRNHLFGLWAASQLGLSGEAAENYARELMTAAFGKHGDEAVLAKIEADFKAKAVGLTLDAARIRMELERCLAEAHKQLGIQR
;
A
#
# COMPACT_ATOMS: atom_id res chain seq x y z
N MET A 1 -32.95 -9.70 -27.57
CA MET A 1 -31.96 -9.39 -26.55
C MET A 1 -32.63 -8.91 -25.29
N THR A 2 -32.14 -9.31 -24.21
CA THR A 2 -32.79 -9.07 -22.94
C THR A 2 -31.98 -8.07 -22.11
N SER A 3 -32.67 -7.19 -21.42
CA SER A 3 -32.07 -6.24 -20.49
C SER A 3 -31.32 -6.95 -19.33
N PHE A 4 -31.68 -8.20 -19.11
CA PHE A 4 -31.01 -9.01 -18.08
C PHE A 4 -29.54 -9.29 -18.43
N GLU A 5 -29.27 -9.66 -19.69
CA GLU A 5 -27.90 -9.91 -20.15
C GLU A 5 -27.03 -8.65 -20.12
N ASP A 6 -27.63 -7.52 -20.51
CA ASP A 6 -26.91 -6.24 -20.47
C ASP A 6 -26.58 -5.82 -19.05
N ARG A 7 -27.49 -6.06 -18.11
CA ARG A 7 -27.27 -5.75 -16.71
C ARG A 7 -26.15 -6.61 -16.13
N GLU A 8 -26.15 -7.90 -16.47
CA GLU A 8 -25.13 -8.84 -15.99
C GLU A 8 -23.74 -8.42 -16.49
N LYS A 9 -23.63 -8.06 -17.76
CA LYS A 9 -22.37 -7.59 -18.33
C LYS A 9 -21.91 -6.29 -17.68
N GLY A 10 -22.84 -5.39 -17.40
CA GLY A 10 -22.54 -4.14 -16.71
C GLY A 10 -22.03 -4.36 -15.29
N GLU A 11 -22.62 -5.29 -14.57
CA GLU A 11 -22.19 -5.63 -13.21
C GLU A 11 -20.80 -6.27 -13.19
N GLU A 12 -20.50 -7.15 -14.15
CA GLU A 12 -19.18 -7.75 -14.28
C GLU A 12 -18.11 -6.70 -14.56
N ALA A 13 -18.40 -5.78 -15.49
CA ALA A 13 -17.47 -4.71 -15.83
C ALA A 13 -17.19 -3.82 -14.62
N LYS A 14 -18.22 -3.48 -13.85
CA LYS A 14 -18.10 -2.68 -12.65
C LYS A 14 -17.24 -3.39 -11.60
N PHE A 15 -17.47 -4.68 -11.41
CA PHE A 15 -16.72 -5.50 -10.46
C PHE A 15 -15.22 -5.52 -10.80
N HIS A 16 -14.90 -5.74 -12.09
CA HIS A 16 -13.51 -5.74 -12.54
C HIS A 16 -12.86 -4.37 -12.35
N LEU A 17 -13.58 -3.30 -12.64
CA LEU A 17 -13.07 -1.95 -12.45
C LEU A 17 -12.77 -1.67 -10.98
N GLU A 18 -13.68 -2.06 -10.08
CA GLU A 18 -13.47 -1.87 -8.64
C GLU A 18 -12.26 -2.65 -8.13
N GLN A 19 -12.06 -3.88 -8.61
CA GLN A 19 -10.88 -4.67 -8.25
C GLN A 19 -9.60 -4.04 -8.76
N GLU A 20 -9.63 -3.54 -10.00
CA GLU A 20 -8.47 -2.88 -10.60
C GLU A 20 -8.09 -1.62 -9.84
N LEU A 21 -9.07 -0.82 -9.45
CA LEU A 21 -8.85 0.39 -8.65
C LEU A 21 -8.31 0.05 -7.26
N ALA A 22 -8.83 -1.00 -6.65
CA ALA A 22 -8.34 -1.45 -5.34
C ALA A 22 -6.89 -1.92 -5.44
N PHE A 23 -6.53 -2.61 -6.50
CA PHE A 23 -5.16 -3.05 -6.74
C PHE A 23 -4.23 -1.84 -6.91
N LYS A 24 -4.64 -0.88 -7.73
CA LYS A 24 -3.84 0.33 -7.96
C LYS A 24 -3.67 1.14 -6.68
N ALA A 25 -4.73 1.25 -5.89
CA ALA A 25 -4.67 1.97 -4.61
C ALA A 25 -3.71 1.29 -3.65
N ARG A 26 -3.74 -0.04 -3.58
CA ARG A 26 -2.85 -0.79 -2.70
C ARG A 26 -1.39 -0.67 -3.14
N ALA A 27 -1.13 -0.74 -4.44
CA ALA A 27 0.22 -0.58 -4.98
C ALA A 27 0.75 0.83 -4.67
N ARG A 28 -0.07 1.84 -4.88
CA ARG A 28 0.30 3.23 -4.58
C ARG A 28 0.52 3.41 -3.07
N ARG A 29 -0.35 2.83 -2.24
CA ARG A 29 -0.20 2.84 -0.79
C ARG A 29 1.15 2.27 -0.36
N ASN A 30 1.50 1.10 -0.91
CA ASN A 30 2.74 0.43 -0.54
C ASN A 30 3.98 1.23 -0.97
N HIS A 31 3.92 1.89 -2.13
CA HIS A 31 5.00 2.77 -2.57
C HIS A 31 5.18 3.96 -1.63
N LEU A 32 4.08 4.64 -1.31
CA LEU A 32 4.09 5.78 -0.38
C LEU A 32 4.57 5.37 1.01
N PHE A 33 4.09 4.24 1.49
CA PHE A 33 4.48 3.70 2.79
C PHE A 33 5.97 3.35 2.82
N GLY A 34 6.46 2.76 1.73
CA GLY A 34 7.89 2.45 1.59
C GLY A 34 8.77 3.68 1.61
N LEU A 35 8.34 4.75 0.94
CA LEU A 35 9.06 6.02 0.94
C LEU A 35 9.05 6.66 2.33
N TRP A 36 7.93 6.59 3.02
CA TRP A 36 7.84 7.09 4.39
C TRP A 36 8.81 6.32 5.31
N ALA A 37 8.78 4.99 5.24
CA ALA A 37 9.67 4.16 6.06
C ALA A 37 11.13 4.44 5.74
N ALA A 38 11.46 4.57 4.46
CA ALA A 38 12.82 4.91 4.02
C ALA A 38 13.28 6.23 4.64
N SER A 39 12.40 7.23 4.65
CA SER A 39 12.68 8.52 5.26
C SER A 39 13.01 8.37 6.76
N GLN A 40 12.24 7.55 7.47
CA GLN A 40 12.50 7.27 8.89
C GLN A 40 13.84 6.57 9.10
N LEU A 41 14.28 5.78 8.13
CA LEU A 41 15.57 5.09 8.16
C LEU A 41 16.73 5.98 7.69
N GLY A 42 16.46 7.23 7.34
CA GLY A 42 17.49 8.14 6.87
C GLY A 42 17.86 7.96 5.41
N LEU A 43 17.05 7.23 4.64
CA LEU A 43 17.28 7.03 3.22
C LEU A 43 16.61 8.14 2.40
N SER A 44 17.22 8.47 1.25
CA SER A 44 16.68 9.48 0.34
C SER A 44 17.05 9.10 -1.09
N GLY A 45 16.39 9.75 -2.06
CA GLY A 45 16.68 9.57 -3.47
C GLY A 45 16.52 8.12 -3.92
N GLU A 46 17.50 7.62 -4.65
CA GLU A 46 17.48 6.28 -5.20
C GLU A 46 17.42 5.19 -4.12
N ALA A 47 18.11 5.38 -3.00
CA ALA A 47 18.08 4.43 -1.89
C ALA A 47 16.68 4.29 -1.31
N ALA A 48 15.94 5.40 -1.19
CA ALA A 48 14.56 5.38 -0.73
C ALA A 48 13.65 4.66 -1.72
N GLU A 49 13.83 4.91 -3.02
CA GLU A 49 13.05 4.22 -4.05
C GLU A 49 13.34 2.73 -4.07
N ASN A 50 14.59 2.34 -3.89
CA ASN A 50 14.96 0.93 -3.83
C ASN A 50 14.33 0.25 -2.62
N TYR A 51 14.31 0.93 -1.47
CA TYR A 51 13.66 0.41 -0.27
C TYR A 51 12.14 0.22 -0.51
N ALA A 52 11.51 1.20 -1.14
CA ALA A 52 10.09 1.10 -1.46
C ALA A 52 9.80 -0.09 -2.39
N ARG A 53 10.67 -0.35 -3.36
CA ARG A 53 10.54 -1.52 -4.24
C ARG A 53 10.66 -2.84 -3.48
N GLU A 54 11.60 -2.93 -2.56
CA GLU A 54 11.75 -4.11 -1.71
C GLU A 54 10.48 -4.35 -0.91
N LEU A 55 9.89 -3.29 -0.38
CA LEU A 55 8.67 -3.37 0.38
C LEU A 55 7.50 -3.83 -0.50
N MET A 56 7.41 -3.31 -1.71
CA MET A 56 6.38 -3.72 -2.67
C MET A 56 6.52 -5.19 -3.03
N THR A 57 7.75 -5.69 -3.16
CA THR A 57 8.01 -7.10 -3.41
C THR A 57 7.53 -7.96 -2.23
N ALA A 58 7.81 -7.52 -1.01
CA ALA A 58 7.36 -8.21 0.20
C ALA A 58 5.84 -8.27 0.32
N ALA A 59 5.14 -7.31 -0.32
CA ALA A 59 3.69 -7.25 -0.28
C ALA A 59 3.00 -8.31 -1.13
N PHE A 60 3.72 -8.98 -2.03
CA PHE A 60 3.14 -10.06 -2.82
C PHE A 60 2.96 -11.31 -1.95
N GLY A 61 1.83 -11.98 -2.10
CA GLY A 61 1.54 -13.20 -1.36
C GLY A 61 0.31 -13.07 -0.48
N LYS A 62 -0.01 -14.15 0.23
CA LYS A 62 -1.22 -14.25 1.05
C LYS A 62 -1.28 -13.27 2.21
N HIS A 63 -0.12 -12.94 2.77
CA HIS A 63 -0.03 -12.09 3.96
C HIS A 63 0.77 -10.84 3.67
N GLY A 64 0.47 -10.21 2.51
CA GLY A 64 1.23 -9.06 2.04
C GLY A 64 1.34 -7.93 3.05
N ASP A 65 0.23 -7.53 3.67
CA ASP A 65 0.25 -6.43 4.64
C ASP A 65 1.03 -6.80 5.89
N GLU A 66 0.89 -8.04 6.37
CA GLU A 66 1.64 -8.52 7.53
C GLU A 66 3.15 -8.58 7.22
N ALA A 67 3.50 -9.04 6.02
CA ALA A 67 4.90 -9.10 5.60
C ALA A 67 5.52 -7.71 5.50
N VAL A 68 4.78 -6.75 4.96
CA VAL A 68 5.23 -5.36 4.86
C VAL A 68 5.47 -4.76 6.26
N LEU A 69 4.51 -4.95 7.16
CA LEU A 69 4.63 -4.44 8.52
C LEU A 69 5.79 -5.10 9.27
N ALA A 70 5.94 -6.41 9.12
CA ALA A 70 7.04 -7.15 9.77
C ALA A 70 8.41 -6.67 9.27
N LYS A 71 8.54 -6.45 7.97
CA LYS A 71 9.79 -5.93 7.40
C LYS A 71 10.13 -4.56 7.96
N ILE A 72 9.16 -3.66 8.02
CA ILE A 72 9.39 -2.31 8.54
C ILE A 72 9.75 -2.35 10.02
N GLU A 73 9.04 -3.16 10.81
CA GLU A 73 9.35 -3.29 12.23
C GLU A 73 10.77 -3.81 12.45
N ALA A 74 11.19 -4.81 11.67
CA ALA A 74 12.53 -5.36 11.76
C ALA A 74 13.59 -4.33 11.37
N ASP A 75 13.37 -3.61 10.28
CA ASP A 75 14.31 -2.61 9.78
C ASP A 75 14.42 -1.42 10.74
N PHE A 76 13.30 -0.98 11.32
CA PHE A 76 13.30 0.10 12.31
C PHE A 76 14.04 -0.33 13.58
N LYS A 77 13.83 -1.56 14.00
CA LYS A 77 14.51 -2.11 15.18
C LYS A 77 16.02 -2.15 14.97
N ALA A 78 16.44 -2.61 13.80
CA ALA A 78 17.86 -2.69 13.44
C ALA A 78 18.54 -1.32 13.45
N LYS A 79 17.82 -0.27 13.10
CA LYS A 79 18.33 1.11 13.07
C LYS A 79 17.97 1.93 14.31
N ALA A 80 17.38 1.29 15.34
CA ALA A 80 16.94 1.93 16.56
C ALA A 80 15.91 3.05 16.37
N VAL A 81 15.21 3.06 15.23
CA VAL A 81 14.14 4.02 14.93
C VAL A 81 12.92 3.74 15.82
N GLY A 82 12.72 2.49 16.19
CA GLY A 82 11.55 2.04 16.92
C GLY A 82 11.41 2.58 18.35
N LEU A 83 12.34 3.39 18.82
CA LEU A 83 12.22 4.01 20.15
C LEU A 83 11.05 4.99 20.23
N THR A 84 10.65 5.56 19.10
CA THR A 84 9.56 6.55 19.03
C THR A 84 8.38 6.10 18.18
N LEU A 85 8.51 4.96 17.48
CA LEU A 85 7.49 4.48 16.55
C LEU A 85 7.12 3.05 16.89
N ASP A 86 5.96 2.87 17.53
CA ASP A 86 5.44 1.55 17.84
C ASP A 86 4.61 0.97 16.70
N ALA A 87 4.18 -0.27 16.85
CA ALA A 87 3.40 -0.98 15.83
C ALA A 87 2.09 -0.24 15.48
N ALA A 88 1.44 0.35 16.47
CA ALA A 88 0.20 1.10 16.25
C ALA A 88 0.44 2.32 15.38
N ARG A 89 1.52 3.04 15.62
CA ARG A 89 1.89 4.21 14.83
C ARG A 89 2.22 3.83 13.39
N ILE A 90 2.93 2.74 13.20
CA ILE A 90 3.27 2.23 11.87
C ILE A 90 1.99 1.86 11.11
N ARG A 91 1.03 1.20 11.76
CA ARG A 91 -0.27 0.88 11.15
C ARG A 91 -1.06 2.11 10.77
N MET A 92 -1.06 3.12 11.63
CA MET A 92 -1.72 4.40 11.34
C MET A 92 -1.13 5.03 10.08
N GLU A 93 0.17 4.96 9.92
CA GLU A 93 0.82 5.51 8.74
C GLU A 93 0.45 4.74 7.48
N LEU A 94 0.31 3.41 7.57
CA LEU A 94 -0.18 2.60 6.45
C LEU A 94 -1.58 3.04 6.03
N GLU A 95 -2.46 3.27 6.98
CA GLU A 95 -3.82 3.75 6.70
C GLU A 95 -3.82 5.15 6.09
N ARG A 96 -2.96 6.03 6.59
CA ARG A 96 -2.81 7.37 6.01
C ARG A 96 -2.35 7.29 4.56
N CYS A 97 -1.41 6.40 4.27
CA CYS A 97 -0.92 6.18 2.91
C CYS A 97 -2.02 5.65 1.99
N LEU A 98 -2.92 4.82 2.50
CA LEU A 98 -4.05 4.35 1.70
C LEU A 98 -4.99 5.50 1.35
N ALA A 99 -5.30 6.36 2.32
CA ALA A 99 -6.14 7.54 2.07
C ALA A 99 -5.51 8.46 1.05
N GLU A 100 -4.20 8.69 1.15
CA GLU A 100 -3.46 9.51 0.18
C GLU A 100 -3.46 8.87 -1.21
N ALA A 101 -3.31 7.55 -1.27
CA ALA A 101 -3.34 6.81 -2.54
C ALA A 101 -4.71 6.98 -3.22
N HIS A 102 -5.80 6.86 -2.48
CA HIS A 102 -7.15 7.08 -3.00
C HIS A 102 -7.29 8.49 -3.56
N LYS A 103 -6.79 9.46 -2.83
CA LYS A 103 -6.82 10.86 -3.25
C LYS A 103 -6.05 11.06 -4.54
N GLN A 104 -4.84 10.52 -4.64
CA GLN A 104 -3.99 10.66 -5.83
C GLN A 104 -4.61 9.99 -7.06
N LEU A 105 -5.34 8.89 -6.87
CA LEU A 105 -5.98 8.16 -7.96
C LEU A 105 -7.39 8.65 -8.26
N GLY A 106 -7.87 9.64 -7.51
CA GLY A 106 -9.21 10.16 -7.71
C GLY A 106 -10.32 9.22 -7.27
N ILE A 107 -10.01 8.29 -6.37
CA ILE A 107 -11.00 7.34 -5.85
C ILE A 107 -11.69 8.00 -4.66
N GLN A 108 -13.02 8.09 -4.73
CA GLN A 108 -13.81 8.64 -3.65
C GLN A 108 -14.30 7.52 -2.74
N ARG A 109 -13.82 7.53 -1.52
CA ARG A 109 -14.29 6.63 -0.47
C ARG A 109 -14.23 7.32 0.88
#